data_e7fd6c6fedb412b48da70a1e96f7e542
#
_entry.id   e7fd6c6fedb412b48da70a1e96f7e542
#
_cell.length_a   1.000
_cell.length_b   1.000
_cell.length_c   1.000
_cell.angle_alpha   90.00
_cell.angle_beta   90.00
_cell.angle_gamma   90.00
#
_symmetry.space_group_name_H-M   'P 1'
#
loop_
_entity.id
_entity.type
_entity.pdbx_description
1 polymer ?
#
loop_
_entity_poly.entity_id
_entity_poly.type
_entity_poly.pdbx_seq_one_letter_code
_entity_poly.pdbx_strand_id
1 'polypeptide(L)'
;MAVGSQSRRRSVRPALRLSFYGLLPAACCLLLSSCAVDERRDVPAAAQATVERVTEDIAAGRNEKIYGEAAPEWRAQVSAEENARILGRVRERLGRVESRALHKGTEQQSAAAPLSGHALELFYSTRFERGSATERFTLLERGGEWLLAGYTVSSDALK
;
A
#
# COMPACT_ATOMS: atom_id res chain seq x y z
N MET A 1 -25.61 91.60 0.09
CA MET A 1 -27.07 91.51 -0.02
C MET A 1 -27.45 90.03 0.09
N ALA A 2 -28.43 89.83 1.03
CA ALA A 2 -29.37 88.73 1.15
C ALA A 2 -28.77 87.31 1.33
N VAL A 3 -28.85 86.78 2.54
CA VAL A 3 -29.94 86.23 3.28
C VAL A 3 -30.38 84.82 2.80
N GLY A 4 -30.20 83.86 3.62
CA GLY A 4 -31.14 83.00 4.26
C GLY A 4 -30.91 81.57 3.74
N SER A 5 -30.98 80.56 4.46
CA SER A 5 -31.87 80.12 5.50
C SER A 5 -31.47 78.75 5.98
N GLN A 6 -31.53 78.61 7.26
CA GLN A 6 -31.32 77.29 7.93
C GLN A 6 -32.49 76.37 7.63
N SER A 7 -32.19 75.09 7.47
CA SER A 7 -33.18 74.05 7.81
C SER A 7 -32.51 72.86 8.49
N ARG A 8 -32.74 72.83 9.82
CA ARG A 8 -32.52 71.65 10.68
C ARG A 8 -33.47 70.56 10.23
N ARG A 9 -32.96 69.35 10.01
CA ARG A 9 -33.81 68.18 10.17
C ARG A 9 -33.03 67.06 10.89
N ARG A 10 -33.58 66.83 11.99
CA ARG A 10 -33.51 65.77 13.02
C ARG A 10 -33.02 64.42 12.55
N SER A 11 -32.07 63.95 13.37
CA SER A 11 -31.67 62.55 13.43
C SER A 11 -32.86 61.64 13.81
N VAL A 12 -33.05 60.59 13.02
CA VAL A 12 -33.80 59.43 13.45
C VAL A 12 -32.86 58.25 13.36
N ARG A 13 -32.47 57.74 14.50
CA ARG A 13 -31.76 56.48 14.63
C ARG A 13 -32.80 55.36 14.57
N PRO A 14 -32.69 54.39 13.66
CA PRO A 14 -33.38 53.11 13.84
C PRO A 14 -32.52 52.15 14.61
N ALA A 15 -33.14 51.51 15.58
CA ALA A 15 -32.62 50.55 16.49
C ALA A 15 -32.06 49.30 15.74
N LEU A 16 -30.84 48.97 16.13
CA LEU A 16 -30.17 47.73 15.76
C LEU A 16 -30.89 46.56 16.45
N ARG A 17 -31.71 45.82 15.69
CA ARG A 17 -32.21 44.52 16.13
C ARG A 17 -31.13 43.47 15.85
N LEU A 18 -30.41 43.06 16.88
CA LEU A 18 -29.61 41.88 16.88
C LEU A 18 -30.53 40.66 16.81
N SER A 19 -30.68 40.09 15.63
CA SER A 19 -31.17 38.71 15.47
C SER A 19 -29.98 37.77 15.60
N PHE A 20 -29.85 37.18 16.77
CA PHE A 20 -29.00 36.02 17.00
C PHE A 20 -29.64 34.82 16.33
N TYR A 21 -29.29 34.56 15.09
CA TYR A 21 -29.48 33.24 14.51
C TYR A 21 -28.25 32.38 14.89
N GLY A 22 -28.53 31.51 15.87
CA GLY A 22 -27.55 30.45 16.24
C GLY A 22 -27.25 29.54 15.06
N LEU A 23 -26.08 29.74 14.48
CA LEU A 23 -25.50 28.79 13.57
C LEU A 23 -24.86 27.69 14.39
N LEU A 24 -25.54 26.53 14.52
CA LEU A 24 -24.90 25.29 14.94
C LEU A 24 -23.98 24.86 13.81
N PRO A 25 -22.68 24.77 14.00
CA PRO A 25 -21.85 24.02 13.08
C PRO A 25 -22.10 22.53 13.33
N ALA A 26 -22.83 21.90 12.42
CA ALA A 26 -22.84 20.45 12.32
C ALA A 26 -21.41 20.01 11.95
N ALA A 27 -20.62 19.72 12.98
CA ALA A 27 -19.32 19.09 12.85
C ALA A 27 -19.55 17.65 12.38
N CYS A 28 -19.73 17.47 11.07
CA CYS A 28 -19.70 16.19 10.41
C CYS A 28 -18.23 15.75 10.38
N CYS A 29 -17.78 15.12 11.48
CA CYS A 29 -16.49 14.40 11.51
C CYS A 29 -16.61 13.19 10.57
N LEU A 30 -16.35 13.42 9.29
CA LEU A 30 -15.99 12.36 8.36
C LEU A 30 -14.65 11.78 8.82
N LEU A 31 -14.72 10.73 9.62
CA LEU A 31 -13.58 9.85 9.87
C LEU A 31 -13.26 9.15 8.55
N LEU A 32 -12.55 9.84 7.69
CA LEU A 32 -11.85 9.24 6.57
C LEU A 32 -10.74 8.40 7.18
N SER A 33 -10.99 7.10 7.36
CA SER A 33 -9.94 6.12 7.57
C SER A 33 -9.07 6.13 6.33
N SER A 34 -8.12 7.03 6.29
CA SER A 34 -7.11 7.11 5.25
C SER A 34 -6.22 5.89 5.41
N CYS A 35 -6.36 4.91 4.51
CA CYS A 35 -5.28 3.96 4.27
C CYS A 35 -4.11 4.79 3.77
N ALA A 36 -3.12 5.03 4.61
CA ALA A 36 -1.90 5.69 4.18
C ALA A 36 -1.12 4.71 3.29
N VAL A 37 -1.01 5.04 2.01
CA VAL A 37 -0.14 4.35 1.05
C VAL A 37 1.03 5.28 0.80
N ASP A 38 2.24 4.85 1.17
CA ASP A 38 3.48 5.59 0.93
C ASP A 38 4.33 4.88 -0.13
N GLU A 39 4.77 5.62 -1.15
CA GLU A 39 5.64 5.10 -2.20
C GLU A 39 7.10 5.26 -1.77
N ARG A 40 7.73 4.15 -1.40
CA ARG A 40 9.10 4.13 -0.91
C ARG A 40 10.13 3.83 -1.98
N ARG A 41 11.24 4.56 -1.92
CA ARG A 41 12.48 4.23 -2.66
C ARG A 41 13.44 3.39 -1.81
N ASP A 42 13.34 3.51 -0.47
CA ASP A 42 14.18 2.78 0.47
C ASP A 42 13.38 1.63 1.10
N VAL A 43 13.73 0.41 0.72
CA VAL A 43 13.15 -0.81 1.28
C VAL A 43 13.92 -1.21 2.54
N PRO A 44 13.24 -1.55 3.65
CA PRO A 44 13.91 -2.04 4.84
C PRO A 44 14.83 -3.22 4.53
N ALA A 45 16.06 -3.21 5.05
CA ALA A 45 17.05 -4.26 4.79
C ALA A 45 16.54 -5.67 5.15
N ALA A 46 15.74 -5.79 6.21
CA ALA A 46 15.12 -7.05 6.62
C ALA A 46 14.09 -7.54 5.58
N ALA A 47 13.33 -6.63 4.95
CA ALA A 47 12.40 -6.99 3.89
C ALA A 47 13.13 -7.44 2.63
N GLN A 48 14.23 -6.75 2.26
CA GLN A 48 15.09 -7.17 1.14
C GLN A 48 15.67 -8.57 1.37
N ALA A 49 16.20 -8.83 2.58
CA ALA A 49 16.72 -10.15 2.94
C ALA A 49 15.66 -11.26 2.83
N THR A 50 14.41 -10.96 3.15
CA THR A 50 13.30 -11.90 2.94
C THR A 50 13.07 -12.18 1.45
N VAL A 51 13.06 -11.15 0.59
CA VAL A 51 12.93 -11.34 -0.87
C VAL A 51 14.09 -12.18 -1.42
N GLU A 52 15.32 -11.89 -1.02
CA GLU A 52 16.52 -12.65 -1.46
C GLU A 52 16.42 -14.11 -1.04
N ARG A 53 16.11 -14.39 0.23
CA ARG A 53 15.92 -15.75 0.76
C ARG A 53 14.84 -16.51 -0.02
N VAL A 54 13.67 -15.92 -0.22
CA VAL A 54 12.57 -16.54 -1.00
C VAL A 54 13.00 -16.84 -2.41
N THR A 55 13.73 -15.93 -3.05
CA THR A 55 14.24 -16.15 -4.42
C THR A 55 15.23 -17.29 -4.52
N GLU A 56 16.17 -17.38 -3.57
CA GLU A 56 17.11 -18.50 -3.47
C GLU A 56 16.39 -19.82 -3.22
N ASP A 57 15.37 -19.82 -2.37
CA ASP A 57 14.55 -20.99 -2.07
C ASP A 57 13.74 -21.44 -3.29
N ILE A 58 13.19 -20.51 -4.10
CA ILE A 58 12.54 -20.83 -5.39
C ILE A 58 13.55 -21.49 -6.35
N ALA A 59 14.73 -20.88 -6.52
CA ALA A 59 15.78 -21.43 -7.41
C ALA A 59 16.23 -22.83 -7.00
N ALA A 60 16.31 -23.07 -5.69
CA ALA A 60 16.68 -24.37 -5.13
C ALA A 60 15.51 -25.38 -5.04
N GLY A 61 14.27 -24.96 -5.35
CA GLY A 61 13.09 -25.82 -5.27
C GLY A 61 12.64 -26.12 -3.84
N ARG A 62 13.01 -25.29 -2.86
CA ARG A 62 12.65 -25.47 -1.44
C ARG A 62 11.25 -24.95 -1.14
N ASN A 63 10.26 -25.39 -1.92
CA ASN A 63 8.88 -24.88 -1.90
C ASN A 63 8.18 -25.08 -0.53
N GLU A 64 8.44 -26.21 0.14
CA GLU A 64 7.88 -26.51 1.46
C GLU A 64 8.43 -25.54 2.52
N LYS A 65 9.72 -25.20 2.45
CA LYS A 65 10.33 -24.22 3.33
C LYS A 65 9.70 -22.85 3.16
N ILE A 66 9.56 -22.38 1.89
CA ILE A 66 8.90 -21.10 1.58
C ILE A 66 7.49 -21.08 2.17
N TYR A 67 6.73 -22.16 1.99
CA TYR A 67 5.36 -22.25 2.52
C TYR A 67 5.32 -22.25 4.06
N GLY A 68 6.21 -22.99 4.69
CA GLY A 68 6.30 -23.06 6.15
C GLY A 68 6.67 -21.73 6.83
N GLU A 69 7.56 -20.97 6.18
CA GLU A 69 8.03 -19.66 6.67
C GLU A 69 7.14 -18.47 6.20
N ALA A 70 6.16 -18.71 5.33
CA ALA A 70 5.26 -17.68 4.85
C ALA A 70 4.31 -17.19 5.95
N ALA A 71 3.76 -16.00 5.75
CA ALA A 71 2.74 -15.44 6.64
C ALA A 71 1.51 -16.36 6.74
N PRO A 72 0.84 -16.41 7.90
CA PRO A 72 -0.40 -17.18 8.05
C PRO A 72 -1.45 -16.82 7.00
N GLU A 73 -1.49 -15.56 6.59
CA GLU A 73 -2.42 -15.03 5.57
C GLU A 73 -2.19 -15.68 4.20
N TRP A 74 -0.93 -15.96 3.83
CA TRP A 74 -0.60 -16.71 2.63
C TRP A 74 -1.10 -18.14 2.71
N ARG A 75 -0.80 -18.82 3.82
CA ARG A 75 -1.21 -20.22 4.05
C ARG A 75 -2.74 -20.41 4.15
N ALA A 76 -3.46 -19.36 4.52
CA ALA A 76 -4.93 -19.38 4.53
C ALA A 76 -5.54 -19.26 3.13
N GLN A 77 -4.80 -18.72 2.15
CA GLN A 77 -5.29 -18.49 0.79
C GLN A 77 -4.80 -19.54 -0.21
N VAL A 78 -3.64 -20.14 0.04
CA VAL A 78 -2.95 -21.05 -0.89
C VAL A 78 -2.56 -22.31 -0.12
N SER A 79 -2.87 -23.50 -0.67
CA SER A 79 -2.40 -24.77 -0.09
C SER A 79 -0.90 -24.98 -0.37
N ALA A 80 -0.29 -25.91 0.37
CA ALA A 80 1.13 -26.28 0.16
C ALA A 80 1.38 -26.81 -1.26
N GLU A 81 0.44 -27.63 -1.78
CA GLU A 81 0.52 -28.19 -3.14
C GLU A 81 0.40 -27.09 -4.19
N GLU A 82 -0.54 -26.16 -4.01
CA GLU A 82 -0.71 -25.04 -4.94
C GLU A 82 0.50 -24.12 -4.93
N ASN A 83 1.05 -23.82 -3.75
CA ASN A 83 2.30 -23.08 -3.60
C ASN A 83 3.45 -23.78 -4.37
N ALA A 84 3.63 -25.07 -4.16
CA ALA A 84 4.67 -25.84 -4.86
C ALA A 84 4.47 -25.83 -6.39
N ARG A 85 3.22 -25.91 -6.86
CA ARG A 85 2.87 -25.85 -8.28
C ARG A 85 3.19 -24.48 -8.91
N ILE A 86 2.84 -23.38 -8.20
CA ILE A 86 3.11 -22.01 -8.65
C ILE A 86 4.63 -21.80 -8.77
N LEU A 87 5.36 -22.05 -7.69
CA LEU A 87 6.81 -21.81 -7.63
C LEU A 87 7.60 -22.76 -8.55
N GLY A 88 7.15 -24.01 -8.68
CA GLY A 88 7.71 -24.99 -9.62
C GLY A 88 7.59 -24.51 -11.06
N ARG A 89 6.44 -24.00 -11.47
CA ARG A 89 6.23 -23.44 -12.82
C ARG A 89 7.17 -22.26 -13.10
N VAL A 90 7.35 -21.36 -12.14
CA VAL A 90 8.28 -20.22 -12.28
C VAL A 90 9.69 -20.74 -12.54
N ARG A 91 10.19 -21.66 -11.71
CA ARG A 91 11.51 -22.26 -11.85
C ARG A 91 11.69 -23.01 -13.20
N GLU A 92 10.70 -23.80 -13.59
CA GLU A 92 10.75 -24.61 -14.82
C GLU A 92 10.70 -23.76 -16.08
N ARG A 93 9.87 -22.71 -16.09
CA ARG A 93 9.66 -21.88 -17.28
C ARG A 93 10.69 -20.76 -17.41
N LEU A 94 11.07 -20.13 -16.30
CA LEU A 94 11.95 -18.95 -16.31
C LEU A 94 13.41 -19.29 -15.95
N GLY A 95 13.65 -20.32 -15.15
CA GLY A 95 14.98 -20.66 -14.66
C GLY A 95 15.41 -19.80 -13.48
N ARG A 96 16.73 -19.66 -13.30
CA ARG A 96 17.30 -18.85 -12.22
C ARG A 96 17.28 -17.37 -12.55
N VAL A 97 17.28 -16.55 -11.50
CA VAL A 97 17.43 -15.11 -11.63
C VAL A 97 18.87 -14.77 -12.01
N GLU A 98 19.05 -14.01 -13.09
CA GLU A 98 20.33 -13.46 -13.51
C GLU A 98 20.55 -12.06 -12.94
N SER A 99 19.50 -11.24 -12.94
CA SER A 99 19.53 -9.90 -12.36
C SER A 99 18.13 -9.46 -11.95
N ARG A 100 18.08 -8.58 -10.95
CA ARG A 100 16.83 -8.01 -10.44
C ARG A 100 17.03 -6.55 -10.10
N ALA A 101 16.08 -5.71 -10.48
CA ALA A 101 16.05 -4.29 -10.14
C ALA A 101 14.72 -3.93 -9.49
N LEU A 102 14.76 -3.30 -8.32
CA LEU A 102 13.57 -2.77 -7.69
C LEU A 102 13.01 -1.63 -8.56
N HIS A 103 11.77 -1.77 -8.95
CA HIS A 103 11.04 -0.76 -9.72
C HIS A 103 10.22 0.17 -8.81
N LYS A 104 9.53 -0.42 -7.83
CA LYS A 104 8.64 0.28 -6.92
C LYS A 104 8.51 -0.46 -5.59
N GLY A 105 8.49 0.29 -4.48
CA GLY A 105 8.07 -0.16 -3.17
C GLY A 105 6.85 0.63 -2.73
N THR A 106 5.83 -0.05 -2.18
CA THR A 106 4.63 0.58 -1.64
C THR A 106 4.37 0.02 -0.27
N GLU A 107 4.33 0.90 0.73
CA GLU A 107 4.03 0.54 2.12
C GLU A 107 2.57 0.86 2.42
N GLN A 108 1.92 -0.05 3.12
CA GLN A 108 0.52 0.09 3.50
C GLN A 108 0.31 -0.33 4.95
N GLN A 109 -0.49 0.45 5.65
CA GLN A 109 -1.02 0.06 6.96
C GLN A 109 -2.50 -0.22 6.78
N SER A 110 -2.89 -1.47 6.88
CA SER A 110 -4.28 -1.89 6.69
C SER A 110 -4.87 -2.46 7.99
N ALA A 111 -6.09 -2.05 8.33
CA ALA A 111 -6.87 -2.64 9.40
C ALA A 111 -7.76 -3.80 8.91
N ALA A 112 -7.85 -4.02 7.59
CA ALA A 112 -8.77 -4.97 6.98
C ALA A 112 -8.09 -6.27 6.55
N ALA A 113 -8.79 -7.41 6.78
CA ALA A 113 -8.41 -8.69 6.21
C ALA A 113 -8.46 -8.65 4.66
N PRO A 114 -7.69 -9.52 3.96
CA PRO A 114 -6.82 -10.54 4.49
C PRO A 114 -5.43 -10.06 4.91
N LEU A 115 -5.02 -8.83 4.55
CA LEU A 115 -3.68 -8.29 4.78
C LEU A 115 -3.71 -7.19 5.86
N SER A 116 -4.29 -7.50 7.04
CA SER A 116 -4.28 -6.56 8.15
C SER A 116 -2.88 -6.39 8.72
N GLY A 117 -2.52 -5.16 9.10
CA GLY A 117 -1.22 -4.81 9.67
C GLY A 117 -0.32 -4.05 8.71
N HIS A 118 0.96 -4.05 8.99
CA HIS A 118 1.98 -3.38 8.20
C HIS A 118 2.39 -4.26 7.02
N ALA A 119 2.12 -3.81 5.81
CA ALA A 119 2.40 -4.51 4.57
C ALA A 119 3.35 -3.72 3.68
N LEU A 120 4.17 -4.43 2.93
CA LEU A 120 5.08 -3.88 1.94
C LEU A 120 4.92 -4.65 0.63
N GLU A 121 4.54 -3.94 -0.44
CA GLU A 121 4.54 -4.49 -1.80
C GLU A 121 5.79 -4.02 -2.55
N LEU A 122 6.54 -4.97 -3.08
CA LEU A 122 7.76 -4.72 -3.82
C LEU A 122 7.62 -5.24 -5.25
N PHE A 123 7.85 -4.37 -6.21
CA PHE A 123 7.80 -4.68 -7.63
C PHE A 123 9.22 -4.68 -8.21
N TYR A 124 9.59 -5.76 -8.83
CA TYR A 124 10.89 -5.92 -9.47
C TYR A 124 10.77 -6.17 -10.96
N SER A 125 11.67 -5.56 -11.72
CA SER A 125 11.99 -6.02 -13.07
C SER A 125 13.09 -7.05 -12.97
N THR A 126 12.80 -8.28 -13.36
CA THR A 126 13.69 -9.42 -13.17
C THR A 126 14.03 -10.05 -14.51
N ARG A 127 15.33 -10.29 -14.72
CA ARG A 127 15.83 -11.08 -15.81
C ARG A 127 16.15 -12.48 -15.29
N PHE A 128 15.55 -13.46 -15.91
CA PHE A 128 15.79 -14.88 -15.68
C PHE A 128 16.57 -15.49 -16.83
N GLU A 129 17.10 -16.69 -16.64
CA GLU A 129 17.82 -17.46 -17.69
C GLU A 129 17.00 -17.62 -18.98
N ARG A 130 15.67 -17.73 -18.89
CA ARG A 130 14.76 -18.01 -20.02
C ARG A 130 13.73 -16.91 -20.27
N GLY A 131 14.00 -15.69 -19.83
CA GLY A 131 13.15 -14.55 -20.14
C GLY A 131 13.14 -13.48 -19.07
N SER A 132 12.34 -12.46 -19.31
CA SER A 132 12.14 -11.37 -18.35
C SER A 132 10.74 -11.43 -17.74
N ALA A 133 10.62 -10.95 -16.52
CA ALA A 133 9.36 -10.89 -15.81
C ALA A 133 9.26 -9.63 -14.93
N THR A 134 8.03 -9.26 -14.62
CA THR A 134 7.75 -8.40 -13.47
C THR A 134 7.35 -9.30 -12.30
N GLU A 135 8.05 -9.19 -11.19
CA GLU A 135 7.73 -9.88 -9.94
C GLU A 135 7.11 -8.90 -8.95
N ARG A 136 6.11 -9.36 -8.22
CA ARG A 136 5.55 -8.65 -7.07
C ARG A 136 5.62 -9.53 -5.84
N PHE A 137 6.29 -9.03 -4.82
CA PHE A 137 6.32 -9.63 -3.49
C PHE A 137 5.44 -8.80 -2.57
N THR A 138 4.54 -9.45 -1.87
CA THR A 138 3.79 -8.85 -0.76
C THR A 138 4.35 -9.41 0.53
N LEU A 139 4.85 -8.55 1.39
CA LEU A 139 5.40 -8.90 2.69
C LEU A 139 4.51 -8.33 3.78
N LEU A 140 4.37 -9.07 4.89
CA LEU A 140 3.70 -8.62 6.10
C LEU A 140 4.67 -8.64 7.26
N GLU A 141 4.67 -7.58 8.05
CA GLU A 141 5.41 -7.53 9.31
C GLU A 141 4.64 -8.26 10.40
N ARG A 142 5.28 -9.26 11.01
CA ARG A 142 4.76 -10.06 12.11
C ARG A 142 5.85 -10.24 13.16
N GLY A 143 5.62 -9.71 14.36
CA GLY A 143 6.59 -9.84 15.45
C GLY A 143 7.96 -9.21 15.17
N GLY A 144 8.03 -8.19 14.31
CA GLY A 144 9.28 -7.54 13.90
C GLY A 144 9.99 -8.22 12.72
N GLU A 145 9.40 -9.26 12.15
CA GLU A 145 9.94 -9.97 10.98
C GLU A 145 9.04 -9.75 9.74
N TRP A 146 9.66 -9.65 8.58
CA TRP A 146 8.97 -9.59 7.31
C TRP A 146 8.76 -10.99 6.75
N LEU A 147 7.49 -11.39 6.61
CA LEU A 147 7.09 -12.71 6.10
C LEU A 147 6.44 -12.57 4.72
N LEU A 148 6.67 -13.55 3.85
CA LEU A 148 6.02 -13.60 2.54
C LEU A 148 4.51 -13.81 2.71
N ALA A 149 3.71 -12.89 2.21
CA ALA A 149 2.24 -12.95 2.22
C ALA A 149 1.63 -12.99 0.82
N GLY A 150 2.45 -12.82 -0.22
CA GLY A 150 2.03 -12.92 -1.61
C GLY A 150 3.21 -12.92 -2.58
N TYR A 151 3.09 -13.69 -3.65
CA TYR A 151 4.04 -13.68 -4.76
C TYR A 151 3.31 -13.79 -6.10
N THR A 152 3.59 -12.88 -6.98
CA THR A 152 3.04 -12.88 -8.33
C THR A 152 4.17 -12.62 -9.33
N VAL A 153 4.17 -13.36 -10.42
CA VAL A 153 5.11 -13.17 -11.51
C VAL A 153 4.35 -13.08 -12.83
N SER A 154 4.70 -12.09 -13.64
CA SER A 154 4.13 -11.85 -14.96
C SER A 154 5.23 -11.88 -16.00
N SER A 155 5.12 -12.83 -16.96
CA SER A 155 6.07 -13.02 -18.06
C SER A 155 5.36 -13.64 -19.25
N ASP A 156 5.80 -13.30 -20.46
CA ASP A 156 5.31 -13.96 -21.67
C ASP A 156 5.69 -15.45 -21.73
N ALA A 157 6.79 -15.84 -21.10
CA ALA A 157 7.22 -17.23 -21.02
C ALA A 157 6.32 -18.12 -20.11
N LEU A 158 5.39 -17.52 -19.37
CA LEU A 158 4.44 -18.23 -18.49
C LEU A 158 3.05 -18.43 -19.12
N LYS A 159 2.82 -17.85 -20.29
CA LYS A 159 1.58 -17.98 -21.06
C LYS A 159 1.43 -19.33 -21.73
#